data_fa8f33cdb359aa26fd347f4b222994c9
#
_entry.id   fa8f33cdb359aa26fd347f4b222994c9
#
_cell.length_a   1.000
_cell.length_b   1.000
_cell.length_c   1.000
_cell.angle_alpha   90.00
_cell.angle_beta   90.00
_cell.angle_gamma   90.00
#
_symmetry.space_group_name_H-M   'P 1'
#
loop_
_entity.id
_entity.type
_entity.pdbx_description
1 polymer ?
#
loop_
_entity_poly.entity_id
_entity_poly.type
_entity_poly.pdbx_seq_one_letter_code
_entity_poly.pdbx_strand_id
1 'polypeptide(L)'
;MNITAEEAKKIMDTQEGYIILDVREQDEYDAGHIPGAILIPYTQIKDSAEEALTDKDQMILVYCRSGRRSKIAAEALVELGYTNIREFGGILDWPYEVE
;
A
#
# COMPACT_ATOMS: atom_id res chain seq x y z
N MET A 1 2.65 -6.59 8.65
CA MET A 1 1.55 -7.52 8.95
C MET A 1 0.74 -7.79 7.70
N ASN A 2 0.39 -9.04 7.47
CA ASN A 2 -0.38 -9.45 6.29
C ASN A 2 -1.87 -9.54 6.65
N ILE A 3 -2.72 -8.85 5.89
CA ILE A 3 -4.17 -8.89 6.05
C ILE A 3 -4.85 -9.25 4.72
N THR A 4 -6.14 -9.55 4.76
CA THR A 4 -6.90 -9.88 3.54
C THR A 4 -7.42 -8.61 2.88
N ALA A 5 -7.86 -8.72 1.62
CA ALA A 5 -8.53 -7.62 0.91
C ALA A 5 -9.79 -7.19 1.66
N GLU A 6 -10.54 -8.13 2.22
CA GLU A 6 -11.76 -7.85 2.99
C GLU A 6 -11.46 -7.08 4.26
N GLU A 7 -10.39 -7.46 4.97
CA GLU A 7 -9.95 -6.73 6.16
C GLU A 7 -9.49 -5.31 5.81
N ALA A 8 -8.75 -5.16 4.71
CA ALA A 8 -8.34 -3.84 4.24
C ALA A 8 -9.55 -2.98 3.89
N LYS A 9 -10.53 -3.53 3.18
CA LYS A 9 -11.76 -2.81 2.82
C LYS A 9 -12.52 -2.36 4.05
N LYS A 10 -12.60 -3.21 5.07
CA LYS A 10 -13.26 -2.87 6.33
C LYS A 10 -12.57 -1.69 7.01
N ILE A 11 -11.25 -1.67 7.02
CA ILE A 11 -10.48 -0.54 7.56
C ILE A 11 -10.81 0.73 6.78
N MET A 12 -10.81 0.66 5.46
CA MET A 12 -11.11 1.80 4.59
C MET A 12 -12.52 2.34 4.82
N ASP A 13 -13.48 1.48 5.11
CA ASP A 13 -14.88 1.86 5.32
C ASP A 13 -15.17 2.38 6.72
N THR A 14 -14.37 2.02 7.72
CA THR A 14 -14.68 2.27 9.12
C THR A 14 -13.67 3.13 9.87
N GLN A 15 -12.51 3.38 9.30
CA GLN A 15 -11.44 4.14 9.95
C GLN A 15 -10.99 5.32 9.11
N GLU A 16 -10.25 6.23 9.73
CA GLU A 16 -9.68 7.40 9.07
C GLU A 16 -8.19 7.47 9.36
N GLY A 17 -7.47 8.33 8.65
CA GLY A 17 -6.06 8.58 8.91
C GLY A 17 -5.11 7.52 8.36
N TYR A 18 -5.60 6.58 7.56
CA TYR A 18 -4.75 5.61 6.89
C TYR A 18 -4.28 6.14 5.53
N ILE A 19 -3.22 5.53 5.01
CA ILE A 19 -2.76 5.76 3.64
C ILE A 19 -2.87 4.45 2.87
N ILE A 20 -3.33 4.51 1.63
CA ILE A 20 -3.31 3.38 0.71
C ILE A 20 -2.12 3.57 -0.22
N LEU A 21 -1.21 2.61 -0.23
CA LEU A 21 0.03 2.70 -0.98
C LEU A 21 0.09 1.63 -2.07
N ASP A 22 0.10 2.08 -3.33
CA ASP A 22 0.32 1.23 -4.50
C ASP A 22 1.81 1.21 -4.79
N VAL A 23 2.41 0.03 -4.85
CA VAL A 23 3.85 -0.11 -5.07
C VAL A 23 4.18 -0.75 -6.42
N ARG A 24 3.22 -0.67 -7.35
CA ARG A 24 3.40 -1.10 -8.74
C ARG A 24 4.13 -0.03 -9.54
N GLU A 25 4.18 -0.17 -10.85
CA GLU A 25 4.76 0.83 -11.74
C GLU A 25 3.71 1.87 -12.15
N GLN A 26 4.18 2.99 -12.69
CA GLN A 26 3.32 4.11 -13.08
C GLN A 26 2.25 3.71 -14.10
N ASP A 27 2.61 2.91 -15.10
CA ASP A 27 1.68 2.47 -16.14
C ASP A 27 0.58 1.56 -15.57
N GLU A 28 0.91 0.73 -14.58
CA GLU A 28 -0.07 -0.10 -13.89
C GLU A 28 -1.05 0.75 -13.10
N TYR A 29 -0.52 1.73 -12.37
CA TYR A 29 -1.33 2.68 -11.59
C TYR A 29 -2.28 3.47 -12.50
N ASP A 30 -1.78 3.95 -13.63
CA ASP A 30 -2.58 4.73 -14.58
C ASP A 30 -3.70 3.90 -15.22
N ALA A 31 -3.47 2.60 -15.38
CA ALA A 31 -4.47 1.70 -15.97
C ALA A 31 -5.62 1.37 -14.99
N GLY A 32 -5.43 1.64 -13.71
CA GLY A 32 -6.45 1.42 -12.69
C GLY A 32 -5.80 1.17 -11.34
N HIS A 33 -6.32 1.80 -10.29
CA HIS A 33 -5.79 1.67 -8.93
C HIS A 33 -6.94 1.76 -7.92
N ILE A 34 -6.67 1.34 -6.70
CA ILE A 34 -7.66 1.44 -5.62
C ILE A 34 -7.90 2.92 -5.32
N PRO A 35 -9.17 3.35 -5.21
CA PRO A 35 -9.50 4.76 -4.99
C PRO A 35 -8.75 5.35 -3.79
N GLY A 36 -8.10 6.50 -4.01
CA GLY A 36 -7.35 7.20 -2.98
C GLY A 36 -5.91 6.72 -2.81
N ALA A 37 -5.48 5.69 -3.54
CA ALA A 37 -4.11 5.18 -3.42
C ALA A 37 -3.10 6.19 -3.97
N ILE A 38 -1.96 6.30 -3.28
CA ILE A 38 -0.80 7.01 -3.80
C ILE A 38 0.20 6.00 -4.33
N LEU A 39 1.06 6.43 -5.25
CA LEU A 39 2.02 5.54 -5.89
C LEU A 39 3.45 5.82 -5.41
N ILE A 40 4.12 4.77 -4.91
CA ILE A 40 5.57 4.75 -4.77
C ILE A 40 6.01 3.36 -5.22
N PRO A 41 6.63 3.21 -6.39
CA PRO A 41 7.08 1.89 -6.87
C PRO A 41 7.99 1.22 -5.84
N TYR A 42 7.88 -0.10 -5.72
CA TYR A 42 8.57 -0.82 -4.64
C TYR A 42 10.09 -0.65 -4.66
N THR A 43 10.66 -0.39 -5.83
CA THR A 43 12.11 -0.15 -5.94
C THR A 43 12.52 1.23 -5.45
N GLN A 44 11.57 2.13 -5.22
CA GLN A 44 11.82 3.51 -4.81
C GLN A 44 11.46 3.79 -3.36
N ILE A 45 11.02 2.78 -2.61
CA ILE A 45 10.57 2.98 -1.23
C ILE A 45 11.66 3.62 -0.37
N LYS A 46 12.87 3.10 -0.43
CA LYS A 46 13.96 3.61 0.43
C LYS A 46 14.36 5.04 0.10
N ASP A 47 14.18 5.44 -1.16
CA ASP A 47 14.56 6.79 -1.60
C ASP A 47 13.44 7.83 -1.43
N SER A 48 12.18 7.41 -1.46
CA SER A 48 11.05 8.32 -1.58
C SER A 48 10.07 8.29 -0.40
N ALA A 49 10.01 7.19 0.36
CA ALA A 49 8.95 7.01 1.34
C ALA A 49 8.98 8.06 2.46
N GLU A 50 10.14 8.36 3.02
CA GLU A 50 10.23 9.27 4.16
C GLU A 50 9.81 10.69 3.81
N GLU A 51 9.98 11.10 2.57
CA GLU A 51 9.57 12.41 2.08
C GLU A 51 8.04 12.45 1.85
N ALA A 52 7.47 11.37 1.32
CA ALA A 52 6.06 11.29 0.98
C ALA A 52 5.18 10.86 2.17
N LEU A 53 5.72 10.03 3.06
CA LEU A 53 5.01 9.45 4.20
C LEU A 53 5.71 9.89 5.48
N THR A 54 5.36 11.07 5.94
CA THR A 54 6.10 11.75 7.03
C THR A 54 5.77 11.24 8.43
N ASP A 55 4.62 10.61 8.62
CA ASP A 55 4.23 10.05 9.92
C ASP A 55 4.51 8.54 9.93
N LYS A 56 5.56 8.14 10.62
CA LYS A 56 6.00 6.75 10.67
C LYS A 56 5.09 5.84 11.49
N ASP A 57 4.17 6.40 12.25
CA ASP A 57 3.20 5.63 13.05
C ASP A 57 1.83 5.54 12.38
N GLN A 58 1.65 6.22 11.27
CA GLN A 58 0.40 6.19 10.51
C GLN A 58 0.20 4.80 9.89
N MET A 59 -1.04 4.33 9.86
CA MET A 59 -1.36 3.07 9.20
C MET A 59 -1.18 3.21 7.69
N ILE A 60 -0.42 2.30 7.10
CA ILE A 60 -0.18 2.25 5.66
C ILE A 60 -0.66 0.89 5.14
N LEU A 61 -1.63 0.93 4.24
CA LEU A 61 -2.21 -0.23 3.59
C LEU A 61 -1.50 -0.40 2.24
N VAL A 62 -0.70 -1.45 2.10
CA VAL A 62 0.22 -1.63 0.97
C VAL A 62 -0.27 -2.75 0.08
N TYR A 63 -0.29 -2.51 -1.24
CA TYR A 63 -0.64 -3.54 -2.21
C TYR A 63 0.18 -3.40 -3.50
N CYS A 64 0.18 -4.48 -4.28
CA CYS A 64 0.76 -4.47 -5.62
C CYS A 64 -0.19 -5.20 -6.60
N ARG A 65 0.34 -5.93 -7.58
CA ARG A 65 -0.49 -6.68 -8.51
C ARG A 65 -0.91 -8.03 -7.94
N SER A 66 0.04 -8.81 -7.43
CA SER A 66 -0.20 -10.19 -6.97
C SER A 66 0.33 -10.48 -5.57
N GLY A 67 1.01 -9.54 -4.92
CA GLY A 67 1.49 -9.67 -3.54
C GLY A 67 3.00 -9.76 -3.35
N ARG A 68 3.79 -10.04 -4.38
CA ARG A 68 5.25 -10.18 -4.25
C ARG A 68 5.93 -8.84 -3.96
N ARG A 69 5.62 -7.83 -4.76
CA ARG A 69 6.23 -6.50 -4.63
C ARG A 69 5.77 -5.80 -3.35
N SER A 70 4.53 -6.02 -2.94
CA SER A 70 3.99 -5.41 -1.71
C SER A 70 4.69 -5.95 -0.47
N LYS A 71 5.07 -7.22 -0.46
CA LYS A 71 5.84 -7.79 0.65
C LYS A 71 7.24 -7.18 0.74
N ILE A 72 7.89 -7.00 -0.40
CA ILE A 72 9.22 -6.37 -0.47
C ILE A 72 9.12 -4.92 0.02
N ALA A 73 8.10 -4.19 -0.45
CA ALA A 73 7.88 -2.81 -0.04
C ALA A 73 7.58 -2.69 1.46
N ALA A 74 6.76 -3.59 1.99
CA ALA A 74 6.43 -3.60 3.42
C ALA A 74 7.68 -3.81 4.27
N GLU A 75 8.55 -4.73 3.88
CA GLU A 75 9.82 -4.97 4.58
C GLU A 75 10.70 -3.73 4.54
N ALA A 76 10.79 -3.06 3.39
CA ALA A 76 11.58 -1.83 3.26
C ALA A 76 11.04 -0.72 4.15
N LEU A 77 9.72 -0.59 4.25
CA LEU A 77 9.10 0.41 5.14
C LEU A 77 9.40 0.12 6.61
N VAL A 78 9.33 -1.14 7.02
CA VAL A 78 9.68 -1.52 8.39
C VAL A 78 11.13 -1.19 8.69
N GLU A 79 12.04 -1.45 7.75
CA GLU A 79 13.45 -1.10 7.90
C GLU A 79 13.68 0.40 8.06
N LEU A 80 12.82 1.22 7.43
CA LEU A 80 12.88 2.68 7.57
C LEU A 80 12.25 3.20 8.87
N GLY A 81 11.67 2.32 9.68
CA GLY A 81 11.11 2.68 10.98
C GLY A 81 9.59 2.90 10.99
N TYR A 82 8.89 2.55 9.92
CA TYR A 82 7.43 2.61 9.91
C TYR A 82 6.85 1.49 10.78
N THR A 83 5.92 1.83 11.66
CA THR A 83 5.47 0.94 12.73
C THR A 83 4.10 0.31 12.48
N ASN A 84 3.35 0.76 11.49
CA ASN A 84 1.96 0.33 11.31
C ASN A 84 1.68 -0.02 9.84
N ILE A 85 2.34 -1.05 9.35
CA ILE A 85 2.25 -1.50 7.97
C ILE A 85 1.31 -2.69 7.87
N ARG A 86 0.32 -2.61 6.96
CA ARG A 86 -0.63 -3.69 6.66
C ARG A 86 -0.54 -3.99 5.17
N GLU A 87 -0.01 -5.13 4.81
CA GLU A 87 0.12 -5.56 3.42
C GLU A 87 -1.06 -6.48 3.09
N PHE A 88 -1.79 -6.22 1.98
CA PHE A 88 -3.00 -6.97 1.68
C PHE A 88 -2.99 -7.63 0.29
N GLY A 89 -1.81 -7.91 -0.24
CA GLY A 89 -1.68 -8.71 -1.45
C GLY A 89 -1.73 -7.88 -2.71
N GLY A 90 -2.63 -8.18 -3.61
CA GLY A 90 -2.62 -7.55 -4.91
C GLY A 90 -4.00 -7.19 -5.44
N ILE A 91 -3.99 -6.27 -6.40
CA ILE A 91 -5.22 -5.79 -7.04
C ILE A 91 -5.95 -6.90 -7.80
N LEU A 92 -5.25 -7.97 -8.18
CA LEU A 92 -5.88 -9.14 -8.82
C LEU A 92 -6.92 -9.80 -7.93
N ASP A 93 -6.73 -9.74 -6.62
CA ASP A 93 -7.64 -10.32 -5.63
C ASP A 93 -8.56 -9.29 -4.98
N TRP A 94 -8.56 -8.08 -5.50
CA TRP A 94 -9.37 -6.97 -4.99
C TRP A 94 -10.74 -6.99 -5.67
N PRO A 95 -11.81 -7.40 -4.96
CA PRO A 95 -13.14 -7.53 -5.58
C PRO A 95 -13.96 -6.25 -5.53
N TYR A 96 -13.36 -5.15 -5.13
CA TYR A 96 -14.06 -3.89 -4.93
C TYR A 96 -13.70 -2.91 -6.02
N GLU A 97 -14.13 -1.66 -5.87
CA GLU A 97 -13.99 -0.59 -6.83
C GLU A 97 -12.53 -0.21 -7.11
N VAL A 98 -12.24 0.13 -8.36
CA VAL A 98 -10.97 0.76 -8.78
C VAL A 98 -11.29 2.00 -9.60
N GLU A 99 -10.36 2.92 -9.67
CA GLU A 99 -10.51 4.14 -10.48
C GLU A 99 -9.38 4.33 -11.49
#